data_7d986777f56ce827b8db6f220134c8ce
#
_entry.id   7d986777f56ce827b8db6f220134c8ce
#
_cell.length_a   1.000
_cell.length_b   1.000
_cell.length_c   1.000
_cell.angle_alpha   90.00
_cell.angle_beta   90.00
_cell.angle_gamma   90.00
#
_symmetry.space_group_name_H-M   'P 1'
#
loop_
_entity.id
_entity.type
_entity.pdbx_description
1 polymer ?
#
loop_
_entity_poly.entity_id
_entity_poly.type
_entity_poly.pdbx_seq_one_letter_code
_entity_poly.pdbx_strand_id
1 'polypeptide(L)'
;MKVLVLYDYPPSPGGLATQGDLLLRGLREMGVDAHPANFESAQEKEWYYRWFAPDVIVGVGYWGHTPHLVLHSQRYGITSIPWLVANGYMANYQEILEALPLILVTSNWVKKIYMRDGLSGKNIEVLHVGCDTDSFIPRDKNDPKIASVREALGVAPDQIMILTVGGDAASKGAHEVMQALAINDTKAPDWKYICKVWPQPRTEQQNLADLQLAANLGIDKNVVYTTSRVSRNFMPYLLAACDIYAAPSRLEGFGMIQIEANACGKPVIGVKAMGMLDTLVHGKTAFLADVAQEIRLREAFLGDESGYESGHKFVFKRPRIVDYRASVHDIANYLMDLMQNAKLREEMGKEGRKRAVEHFDYRVIAKRFVEIVSKRLGIS
;
A
#
# COMPACT_ATOMS: atom_id res chain seq x y z
N MET A 1 16.37 -9.56 -22.38
CA MET A 1 16.51 -9.60 -20.90
C MET A 1 15.62 -10.69 -20.34
N LYS A 2 16.19 -11.56 -19.49
CA LYS A 2 15.47 -12.60 -18.73
C LYS A 2 15.36 -12.17 -17.28
N VAL A 3 14.14 -12.06 -16.75
CA VAL A 3 13.86 -11.54 -15.40
C VAL A 3 13.23 -12.60 -14.52
N LEU A 4 13.81 -12.86 -13.36
CA LEU A 4 13.16 -13.65 -12.31
C LEU A 4 12.60 -12.71 -11.24
N VAL A 5 11.28 -12.77 -11.03
CA VAL A 5 10.58 -11.94 -10.04
C VAL A 5 10.33 -12.77 -8.77
N LEU A 6 10.99 -12.40 -7.67
CA LEU A 6 10.84 -13.05 -6.36
C LEU A 6 9.80 -12.30 -5.53
N TYR A 7 8.75 -12.98 -5.12
CA TYR A 7 7.72 -12.44 -4.25
C TYR A 7 6.96 -13.57 -3.54
N ASP A 8 5.92 -13.27 -2.78
CA ASP A 8 5.02 -14.26 -2.18
C ASP A 8 4.17 -14.90 -3.29
N TYR A 9 4.73 -15.94 -3.91
CA TYR A 9 4.16 -16.65 -5.06
C TYR A 9 3.82 -18.11 -4.69
N PRO A 10 2.63 -18.64 -5.08
CA PRO A 10 1.52 -17.94 -5.77
C PRO A 10 0.97 -16.78 -4.95
N PRO A 11 0.51 -15.67 -5.59
CA PRO A 11 0.19 -14.45 -4.88
C PRO A 11 -0.93 -14.65 -3.86
N SER A 12 -0.61 -14.42 -2.59
CA SER A 12 -1.59 -14.32 -1.51
C SER A 12 -2.19 -12.91 -1.46
N PRO A 13 -3.37 -12.71 -0.81
CA PRO A 13 -3.88 -11.37 -0.59
C PRO A 13 -2.89 -10.54 0.25
N GLY A 14 -2.29 -9.52 -0.37
CA GLY A 14 -1.31 -8.67 0.30
C GLY A 14 -0.61 -7.70 -0.66
N GLY A 15 -0.07 -6.61 -0.11
CA GLY A 15 0.58 -5.57 -0.92
C GLY A 15 1.83 -6.07 -1.64
N LEU A 16 2.71 -6.81 -0.95
CA LEU A 16 3.97 -7.31 -1.54
C LEU A 16 3.72 -8.34 -2.65
N ALA A 17 2.77 -9.27 -2.43
CA ALA A 17 2.39 -10.23 -3.46
C ALA A 17 1.82 -9.53 -4.70
N THR A 18 0.92 -8.57 -4.51
CA THR A 18 0.35 -7.77 -5.61
C THR A 18 1.43 -6.95 -6.36
N GLN A 19 2.40 -6.38 -5.63
CA GLN A 19 3.51 -5.62 -6.21
C GLN A 19 4.32 -6.47 -7.19
N GLY A 20 4.70 -7.69 -6.78
CA GLY A 20 5.45 -8.63 -7.64
C GLY A 20 4.65 -9.13 -8.82
N ASP A 21 3.39 -9.51 -8.58
CA ASP A 21 2.49 -10.04 -9.61
C ASP A 21 2.22 -9.02 -10.74
N LEU A 22 1.96 -7.76 -10.39
CA LEU A 22 1.72 -6.70 -11.37
C LEU A 22 2.98 -6.36 -12.18
N LEU A 23 4.16 -6.38 -11.57
CA LEU A 23 5.41 -6.22 -12.32
C LEU A 23 5.62 -7.38 -13.30
N LEU A 24 5.45 -8.62 -12.84
CA LEU A 24 5.57 -9.82 -13.68
C LEU A 24 4.63 -9.75 -14.88
N ARG A 25 3.37 -9.40 -14.64
CA ARG A 25 2.37 -9.26 -15.70
C ARG A 25 2.78 -8.19 -16.71
N GLY A 26 3.18 -7.01 -16.25
CA GLY A 26 3.60 -5.92 -17.13
C GLY A 26 4.84 -6.26 -17.95
N LEU A 27 5.83 -6.94 -17.37
CA LEU A 27 7.01 -7.42 -18.09
C LEU A 27 6.65 -8.40 -19.22
N ARG A 28 5.77 -9.36 -18.93
CA ARG A 28 5.31 -10.33 -19.92
C ARG A 28 4.52 -9.69 -21.06
N GLU A 29 3.65 -8.74 -20.76
CA GLU A 29 2.89 -7.99 -21.78
C GLU A 29 3.83 -7.16 -22.70
N MET A 30 5.00 -6.75 -22.22
CA MET A 30 6.04 -6.10 -23.02
C MET A 30 6.92 -7.07 -23.81
N GLY A 31 6.68 -8.39 -23.70
CA GLY A 31 7.50 -9.41 -24.37
C GLY A 31 8.82 -9.72 -23.64
N VAL A 32 8.99 -9.27 -22.40
CA VAL A 32 10.14 -9.64 -21.57
C VAL A 32 9.96 -11.08 -21.10
N ASP A 33 11.01 -11.91 -21.25
CA ASP A 33 11.02 -13.28 -20.71
C ASP A 33 11.14 -13.23 -19.19
N ALA A 34 9.98 -13.33 -18.50
CA ALA A 34 9.89 -13.15 -17.07
C ALA A 34 9.14 -14.30 -16.38
N HIS A 35 9.73 -14.80 -15.28
CA HIS A 35 9.16 -15.87 -14.46
C HIS A 35 9.03 -15.47 -13.00
N PRO A 36 8.00 -15.97 -12.28
CA PRO A 36 7.89 -15.80 -10.83
C PRO A 36 8.63 -16.90 -10.09
N ALA A 37 9.05 -16.63 -8.86
CA ALA A 37 9.39 -17.65 -7.88
C ALA A 37 9.05 -17.20 -6.46
N ASN A 38 8.73 -18.14 -5.59
CA ASN A 38 8.56 -17.85 -4.19
C ASN A 38 9.90 -17.42 -3.57
N PHE A 39 9.93 -16.23 -2.96
CA PHE A 39 11.17 -15.65 -2.45
C PHE A 39 11.81 -16.44 -1.30
N GLU A 40 11.03 -17.20 -0.54
CA GLU A 40 11.51 -18.05 0.56
C GLU A 40 11.99 -19.42 0.08
N SER A 41 11.49 -19.92 -1.04
CA SER A 41 11.82 -21.25 -1.56
C SER A 41 13.22 -21.27 -2.22
N ALA A 42 14.22 -21.72 -1.45
CA ALA A 42 15.58 -21.88 -1.97
C ALA A 42 15.60 -22.86 -3.17
N GLN A 43 14.89 -23.98 -3.07
CA GLN A 43 14.84 -25.03 -4.10
C GLN A 43 14.24 -24.51 -5.40
N GLU A 44 13.13 -23.75 -5.35
CA GLU A 44 12.51 -23.18 -6.53
C GLU A 44 13.41 -22.14 -7.20
N LYS A 45 14.03 -21.26 -6.42
CA LYS A 45 15.00 -20.28 -6.91
C LYS A 45 16.18 -20.94 -7.61
N GLU A 46 16.80 -21.96 -7.00
CA GLU A 46 17.92 -22.70 -7.56
C GLU A 46 17.57 -23.39 -8.87
N TRP A 47 16.37 -23.95 -8.97
CA TRP A 47 15.88 -24.53 -10.21
C TRP A 47 15.83 -23.47 -11.32
N TYR A 48 15.27 -22.27 -11.07
CA TYR A 48 15.27 -21.18 -12.04
C TYR A 48 16.68 -20.71 -12.38
N TYR A 49 17.60 -20.62 -11.43
CA TYR A 49 18.97 -20.19 -11.69
C TYR A 49 19.69 -21.10 -12.70
N ARG A 50 19.40 -22.40 -12.69
CA ARG A 50 20.05 -23.40 -13.56
C ARG A 50 19.44 -23.47 -14.95
N TRP A 51 18.13 -23.60 -15.07
CA TRP A 51 17.51 -23.82 -16.38
C TRP A 51 17.14 -22.53 -17.10
N PHE A 52 16.64 -21.53 -16.37
CA PHE A 52 16.23 -20.26 -16.93
C PHE A 52 17.42 -19.32 -17.11
N ALA A 53 18.40 -19.38 -16.20
CA ALA A 53 19.58 -18.52 -16.17
C ALA A 53 19.22 -17.04 -16.34
N PRO A 54 18.54 -16.42 -15.35
CA PRO A 54 18.07 -15.04 -15.44
C PRO A 54 19.24 -14.07 -15.55
N ASP A 55 19.11 -13.05 -16.40
CA ASP A 55 20.07 -11.94 -16.47
C ASP A 55 20.01 -11.08 -15.21
N VAL A 56 18.83 -10.98 -14.62
CA VAL A 56 18.56 -10.21 -13.39
C VAL A 56 17.44 -10.82 -12.57
N ILE A 57 17.57 -10.70 -11.25
CA ILE A 57 16.54 -11.04 -10.28
C ILE A 57 15.99 -9.74 -9.67
N VAL A 58 14.66 -9.58 -9.63
CA VAL A 58 14.02 -8.53 -8.85
C VAL A 58 13.26 -9.15 -7.68
N GLY A 59 13.58 -8.74 -6.46
CA GLY A 59 13.00 -9.31 -5.23
C GLY A 59 12.16 -8.30 -4.47
N VAL A 60 10.87 -8.60 -4.27
CA VAL A 60 9.91 -7.74 -3.56
C VAL A 60 9.93 -8.02 -2.06
N GLY A 61 10.12 -6.99 -1.24
CA GLY A 61 10.12 -7.17 0.20
C GLY A 61 10.45 -5.90 0.98
N TYR A 62 11.06 -6.09 2.15
CA TYR A 62 11.66 -5.03 2.95
C TYR A 62 13.10 -5.44 3.34
N TRP A 63 13.84 -4.57 4.00
CA TRP A 63 15.25 -4.81 4.34
C TRP A 63 15.51 -6.14 5.09
N GLY A 64 14.58 -6.61 5.92
CA GLY A 64 14.69 -7.89 6.63
C GLY A 64 14.70 -9.12 5.71
N HIS A 65 14.11 -9.01 4.53
CA HIS A 65 14.13 -10.10 3.53
C HIS A 65 15.44 -10.18 2.72
N THR A 66 16.46 -9.36 3.05
CA THR A 66 17.76 -9.37 2.35
C THR A 66 18.39 -10.76 2.18
N PRO A 67 18.35 -11.68 3.17
CA PRO A 67 18.88 -13.03 2.98
C PRO A 67 18.23 -13.78 1.82
N HIS A 68 16.92 -13.67 1.65
CA HIS A 68 16.16 -14.37 0.62
C HIS A 68 16.23 -13.68 -0.74
N LEU A 69 16.23 -12.33 -0.73
CA LEU A 69 16.17 -11.53 -1.95
C LEU A 69 17.55 -11.27 -2.58
N VAL A 70 18.61 -11.23 -1.76
CA VAL A 70 19.94 -10.80 -2.19
C VAL A 70 21.00 -11.87 -1.94
N LEU A 71 21.21 -12.28 -0.66
CA LEU A 71 22.33 -13.17 -0.33
C LEU A 71 22.22 -14.54 -0.98
N HIS A 72 21.02 -15.05 -1.18
CA HIS A 72 20.81 -16.34 -1.84
C HIS A 72 21.27 -16.31 -3.30
N SER A 73 20.90 -15.29 -4.10
CA SER A 73 21.30 -15.18 -5.50
C SER A 73 22.78 -14.87 -5.70
N GLN A 74 23.39 -14.10 -4.79
CA GLN A 74 24.82 -13.78 -4.84
C GLN A 74 25.71 -15.03 -4.79
N ARG A 75 25.29 -16.09 -4.10
CA ARG A 75 26.01 -17.37 -4.08
C ARG A 75 26.12 -18.03 -5.46
N TYR A 76 25.26 -17.64 -6.40
CA TYR A 76 25.20 -18.13 -7.78
C TYR A 76 25.75 -17.12 -8.78
N GLY A 77 26.31 -16.00 -8.33
CA GLY A 77 26.87 -14.95 -9.20
C GLY A 77 25.81 -14.17 -10.00
N ILE A 78 24.51 -14.22 -9.59
CA ILE A 78 23.43 -13.57 -10.33
C ILE A 78 23.13 -12.21 -9.70
N THR A 79 22.99 -11.19 -10.55
CA THR A 79 22.63 -9.82 -10.12
C THR A 79 21.23 -9.79 -9.53
N SER A 80 21.12 -9.29 -8.30
CA SER A 80 19.84 -9.13 -7.61
C SER A 80 19.55 -7.66 -7.38
N ILE A 81 18.29 -7.28 -7.65
CA ILE A 81 17.73 -5.94 -7.40
C ILE A 81 16.61 -6.09 -6.37
N PRO A 82 16.83 -5.78 -5.10
CA PRO A 82 15.73 -5.74 -4.14
C PRO A 82 14.84 -4.52 -4.42
N TRP A 83 13.51 -4.75 -4.46
CA TRP A 83 12.50 -3.70 -4.58
C TRP A 83 11.73 -3.58 -3.27
N LEU A 84 12.12 -2.60 -2.48
CA LEU A 84 11.86 -2.56 -1.05
C LEU A 84 10.80 -1.55 -0.65
N VAL A 85 9.98 -1.94 0.32
CA VAL A 85 9.16 -1.05 1.16
C VAL A 85 9.91 -0.75 2.47
N ALA A 86 9.36 0.13 3.32
CA ALA A 86 9.90 0.40 4.66
C ALA A 86 8.77 0.55 5.68
N ASN A 87 9.03 0.04 6.88
CA ASN A 87 8.16 0.14 8.05
C ASN A 87 8.70 1.20 9.05
N GLY A 88 9.16 2.35 8.51
CA GLY A 88 9.63 3.46 9.31
C GLY A 88 11.11 3.42 9.70
N TYR A 89 11.83 2.31 9.52
CA TYR A 89 13.27 2.19 9.79
C TYR A 89 13.93 1.02 9.04
N MET A 90 15.27 1.04 9.01
CA MET A 90 16.12 -0.09 8.66
C MET A 90 17.12 -0.32 9.80
N ALA A 91 17.27 -1.57 10.26
CA ALA A 91 18.10 -1.90 11.41
C ALA A 91 19.28 -2.83 11.08
N ASN A 92 19.32 -3.46 9.92
CA ASN A 92 20.36 -4.40 9.51
C ASN A 92 20.63 -4.36 8.00
N TYR A 93 21.68 -5.05 7.56
CA TYR A 93 22.08 -5.26 6.15
C TYR A 93 22.53 -4.02 5.39
N GLN A 94 22.92 -2.94 6.08
CA GLN A 94 23.37 -1.68 5.45
C GLN A 94 24.52 -1.91 4.47
N GLU A 95 25.56 -2.62 4.88
CA GLU A 95 26.77 -2.86 4.07
C GLU A 95 26.45 -3.70 2.83
N ILE A 96 25.60 -4.72 2.99
CA ILE A 96 25.17 -5.60 1.89
C ILE A 96 24.37 -4.81 0.86
N LEU A 97 23.40 -4.03 1.33
CA LEU A 97 22.54 -3.24 0.45
C LEU A 97 23.33 -2.10 -0.21
N GLU A 98 24.26 -1.45 0.49
CA GLU A 98 25.09 -0.39 -0.07
C GLU A 98 26.02 -0.91 -1.19
N ALA A 99 26.46 -2.17 -1.10
CA ALA A 99 27.32 -2.81 -2.09
C ALA A 99 26.58 -3.21 -3.39
N LEU A 100 25.25 -3.18 -3.41
CA LEU A 100 24.46 -3.54 -4.60
C LEU A 100 24.59 -2.48 -5.70
N PRO A 101 24.55 -2.87 -6.98
CA PRO A 101 24.59 -1.91 -8.09
C PRO A 101 23.27 -1.11 -8.19
N LEU A 102 22.17 -1.68 -7.75
CA LEU A 102 20.83 -1.07 -7.81
C LEU A 102 19.92 -1.60 -6.70
N ILE A 103 19.22 -0.68 -6.05
CA ILE A 103 18.09 -0.94 -5.14
C ILE A 103 16.90 -0.16 -5.67
N LEU A 104 15.74 -0.79 -5.74
CA LEU A 104 14.48 -0.13 -6.01
C LEU A 104 13.70 0.09 -4.71
N VAL A 105 13.04 1.23 -4.60
CA VAL A 105 12.18 1.55 -3.46
C VAL A 105 10.85 2.12 -3.94
N THR A 106 9.78 1.88 -3.18
CA THR A 106 8.42 2.17 -3.64
C THR A 106 8.02 3.65 -3.63
N SER A 107 8.76 4.50 -2.89
CA SER A 107 8.48 5.93 -2.83
C SER A 107 9.71 6.75 -2.43
N ASN A 108 9.64 8.07 -2.63
CA ASN A 108 10.65 9.00 -2.14
C ASN A 108 10.78 8.98 -0.61
N TRP A 109 9.68 8.74 0.11
CA TRP A 109 9.74 8.58 1.56
C TRP A 109 10.53 7.32 1.96
N VAL A 110 10.29 6.18 1.30
CA VAL A 110 11.05 4.95 1.54
C VAL A 110 12.54 5.18 1.25
N LYS A 111 12.88 5.87 0.14
CA LYS A 111 14.28 6.27 -0.14
C LYS A 111 14.91 7.06 1.02
N LYS A 112 14.19 8.05 1.55
CA LYS A 112 14.65 8.85 2.69
C LYS A 112 14.87 8.01 3.95
N ILE A 113 14.03 7.01 4.21
CA ILE A 113 14.19 6.08 5.35
C ILE A 113 15.51 5.31 5.22
N TYR A 114 15.76 4.67 4.07
CA TYR A 114 16.98 3.90 3.84
C TYR A 114 18.24 4.77 3.92
N MET A 115 18.20 5.96 3.32
CA MET A 115 19.33 6.93 3.41
C MET A 115 19.57 7.40 4.85
N ARG A 116 18.51 7.72 5.59
CA ARG A 116 18.62 8.13 7.02
C ARG A 116 19.25 7.02 7.86
N ASP A 117 18.98 5.76 7.53
CA ASP A 117 19.39 4.61 8.32
C ASP A 117 20.68 3.94 7.82
N GLY A 118 21.43 4.61 6.91
CA GLY A 118 22.82 4.29 6.63
C GLY A 118 23.21 4.06 5.18
N LEU A 119 22.27 4.11 4.23
CA LEU A 119 22.61 4.02 2.80
C LEU A 119 22.96 5.40 2.23
N SER A 120 23.92 5.45 1.28
CA SER A 120 24.31 6.70 0.61
C SER A 120 23.25 7.24 -0.35
N GLY A 121 22.37 6.38 -0.83
CA GLY A 121 21.36 6.69 -1.83
C GLY A 121 21.84 6.70 -3.28
N LYS A 122 23.13 6.48 -3.56
CA LYS A 122 23.73 6.49 -4.92
C LYS A 122 23.18 5.37 -5.81
N ASN A 123 22.86 4.23 -5.19
CA ASN A 123 22.34 3.04 -5.85
C ASN A 123 20.83 2.87 -5.67
N ILE A 124 20.12 3.86 -5.10
CA ILE A 124 18.67 3.78 -4.85
C ILE A 124 17.90 4.57 -5.90
N GLU A 125 17.04 3.88 -6.64
CA GLU A 125 16.07 4.46 -7.57
C GLU A 125 14.64 4.25 -7.06
N VAL A 126 13.76 5.22 -7.33
CA VAL A 126 12.35 5.09 -6.99
C VAL A 126 11.60 4.45 -8.14
N LEU A 127 11.00 3.31 -7.87
CA LEU A 127 10.05 2.63 -8.73
C LEU A 127 8.73 2.47 -7.98
N HIS A 128 7.70 3.20 -8.37
CA HIS A 128 6.39 3.10 -7.75
C HIS A 128 5.74 1.74 -8.00
N VAL A 129 4.73 1.38 -7.19
CA VAL A 129 4.00 0.14 -7.37
C VAL A 129 2.91 0.33 -8.43
N GLY A 130 2.69 -0.70 -9.24
CA GLY A 130 1.65 -0.70 -10.27
C GLY A 130 0.23 -0.86 -9.71
N CYS A 131 -0.75 -0.43 -10.53
CA CYS A 131 -2.18 -0.66 -10.34
C CYS A 131 -2.75 -1.30 -11.61
N ASP A 132 -3.63 -2.29 -11.45
CA ASP A 132 -4.39 -2.86 -12.57
C ASP A 132 -5.54 -1.91 -12.95
N THR A 133 -5.25 -0.94 -13.81
CA THR A 133 -6.22 0.06 -14.22
C THR A 133 -7.29 -0.45 -15.18
N ASP A 134 -7.20 -1.69 -15.65
CA ASP A 134 -8.24 -2.36 -16.45
C ASP A 134 -9.31 -2.98 -15.54
N SER A 135 -8.92 -3.48 -14.37
CA SER A 135 -9.84 -4.05 -13.37
C SER A 135 -10.43 -2.97 -12.47
N PHE A 136 -9.59 -2.05 -11.98
CA PHE A 136 -10.00 -0.92 -11.13
C PHE A 136 -10.46 0.23 -12.03
N ILE A 137 -11.76 0.27 -12.33
CA ILE A 137 -12.39 1.28 -13.19
C ILE A 137 -13.56 1.96 -12.48
N PRO A 138 -13.89 3.19 -12.85
CA PRO A 138 -15.14 3.82 -12.43
C PRO A 138 -16.35 2.97 -12.84
N ARG A 139 -17.31 2.82 -11.93
CA ARG A 139 -18.57 2.12 -12.17
C ARG A 139 -19.74 2.96 -11.67
N ASP A 140 -20.86 2.88 -12.37
CA ASP A 140 -22.10 3.51 -11.96
C ASP A 140 -22.62 2.84 -10.69
N LYS A 141 -23.16 3.61 -9.74
CA LYS A 141 -23.78 3.05 -8.53
C LYS A 141 -25.07 2.26 -8.85
N ASN A 142 -25.70 2.50 -9.99
CA ASN A 142 -26.85 1.73 -10.48
C ASN A 142 -26.44 0.43 -11.21
N ASP A 143 -25.14 0.19 -11.43
CA ASP A 143 -24.66 -1.13 -11.87
C ASP A 143 -25.15 -2.19 -10.86
N PRO A 144 -25.87 -3.22 -11.28
CA PRO A 144 -26.43 -4.24 -10.38
C PRO A 144 -25.37 -4.89 -9.47
N LYS A 145 -24.13 -5.02 -9.95
CA LYS A 145 -23.02 -5.56 -9.14
C LYS A 145 -22.63 -4.59 -8.04
N ILE A 146 -22.62 -3.29 -8.31
CA ILE A 146 -22.30 -2.25 -7.32
C ILE A 146 -23.44 -2.13 -6.30
N ALA A 147 -24.68 -2.12 -6.75
CA ALA A 147 -25.86 -2.11 -5.88
C ALA A 147 -25.87 -3.31 -4.92
N SER A 148 -25.57 -4.52 -5.42
CA SER A 148 -25.49 -5.74 -4.61
C SER A 148 -24.35 -5.70 -3.56
N VAL A 149 -23.20 -5.07 -3.88
CA VAL A 149 -22.13 -4.86 -2.89
C VAL A 149 -22.60 -3.93 -1.78
N ARG A 150 -23.27 -2.83 -2.11
CA ARG A 150 -23.81 -1.88 -1.13
C ARG A 150 -24.85 -2.53 -0.23
N GLU A 151 -25.79 -3.27 -0.81
CA GLU A 151 -26.82 -4.02 -0.09
C GLU A 151 -26.20 -5.04 0.88
N ALA A 152 -25.23 -5.84 0.41
CA ALA A 152 -24.52 -6.81 1.24
C ALA A 152 -23.77 -6.18 2.44
N LEU A 153 -23.42 -4.90 2.34
CA LEU A 153 -22.78 -4.12 3.40
C LEU A 153 -23.76 -3.30 4.24
N GLY A 154 -25.07 -3.44 3.98
CA GLY A 154 -26.12 -2.72 4.69
C GLY A 154 -26.12 -1.21 4.40
N VAL A 155 -25.69 -0.80 3.20
CA VAL A 155 -25.67 0.61 2.76
C VAL A 155 -26.88 0.89 1.89
N ALA A 156 -27.73 1.82 2.31
CA ALA A 156 -28.91 2.23 1.53
C ALA A 156 -28.50 2.97 0.22
N PRO A 157 -29.37 3.00 -0.81
CA PRO A 157 -29.06 3.64 -2.09
C PRO A 157 -28.62 5.09 -1.97
N ASP A 158 -29.24 5.86 -1.08
CA ASP A 158 -28.99 7.32 -0.93
C ASP A 158 -27.92 7.63 0.12
N GLN A 159 -27.49 6.65 0.95
CA GLN A 159 -26.44 6.86 1.93
C GLN A 159 -25.09 7.11 1.27
N ILE A 160 -24.28 7.96 1.88
CA ILE A 160 -22.87 8.12 1.50
C ILE A 160 -22.06 6.96 2.10
N MET A 161 -21.47 6.13 1.27
CA MET A 161 -20.60 5.04 1.71
C MET A 161 -19.16 5.53 1.82
N ILE A 162 -18.64 5.55 3.03
CA ILE A 162 -17.22 5.82 3.33
C ILE A 162 -16.57 4.47 3.57
N LEU A 163 -15.37 4.25 3.01
CA LEU A 163 -14.69 2.96 3.06
C LEU A 163 -13.24 3.10 3.51
N THR A 164 -12.84 2.24 4.45
CA THR A 164 -11.44 1.96 4.78
C THR A 164 -11.16 0.48 4.56
N VAL A 165 -10.03 0.14 3.92
CA VAL A 165 -9.60 -1.25 3.68
C VAL A 165 -8.19 -1.45 4.23
N GLY A 166 -7.99 -2.51 5.01
CA GLY A 166 -6.66 -2.86 5.53
C GLY A 166 -6.57 -4.28 6.07
N GLY A 167 -5.41 -4.64 6.58
CA GLY A 167 -5.25 -5.82 7.44
C GLY A 167 -5.96 -5.61 8.77
N ASP A 168 -5.81 -4.42 9.33
CA ASP A 168 -6.60 -3.83 10.41
C ASP A 168 -7.02 -2.40 10.02
N ALA A 169 -8.08 -1.88 10.62
CA ALA A 169 -8.59 -0.55 10.32
C ALA A 169 -7.84 0.56 11.09
N ALA A 170 -7.37 0.27 12.30
CA ALA A 170 -6.68 1.24 13.16
C ALA A 170 -5.38 1.75 12.53
N SER A 171 -4.56 0.87 11.94
CA SER A 171 -3.33 1.26 11.23
C SER A 171 -3.61 2.09 9.97
N LYS A 172 -4.84 2.00 9.44
CA LYS A 172 -5.31 2.79 8.30
C LYS A 172 -5.99 4.11 8.69
N GLY A 173 -5.97 4.46 9.99
CA GLY A 173 -6.50 5.72 10.50
C GLY A 173 -7.99 5.73 10.76
N ALA A 174 -8.62 4.55 10.96
CA ALA A 174 -10.06 4.47 11.20
C ALA A 174 -10.52 5.22 12.45
N HIS A 175 -9.70 5.30 13.50
CA HIS A 175 -10.01 6.06 14.71
C HIS A 175 -10.17 7.55 14.41
N GLU A 176 -9.25 8.10 13.62
CA GLU A 176 -9.28 9.50 13.21
C GLU A 176 -10.49 9.80 12.32
N VAL A 177 -10.87 8.84 11.44
CA VAL A 177 -12.08 8.94 10.61
C VAL A 177 -13.34 8.88 11.46
N MET A 178 -13.45 7.96 12.42
CA MET A 178 -14.60 7.87 13.34
C MET A 178 -14.78 9.13 14.18
N GLN A 179 -13.69 9.66 14.75
CA GLN A 179 -13.73 10.92 15.51
C GLN A 179 -14.17 12.09 14.62
N ALA A 180 -13.70 12.15 13.38
CA ALA A 180 -14.09 13.17 12.41
C ALA A 180 -15.58 13.07 12.02
N LEU A 181 -16.09 11.87 11.83
CA LEU A 181 -17.50 11.61 11.55
C LEU A 181 -18.39 12.04 12.72
N ALA A 182 -18.00 11.74 13.96
CA ALA A 182 -18.74 12.14 15.16
C ALA A 182 -18.84 13.66 15.32
N ILE A 183 -17.81 14.44 14.94
CA ILE A 183 -17.85 15.91 14.95
C ILE A 183 -18.96 16.44 14.04
N ASN A 184 -19.23 15.77 12.95
CA ASN A 184 -20.11 16.22 11.89
C ASN A 184 -21.48 15.53 11.85
N ASP A 185 -21.73 14.55 12.69
CA ASP A 185 -22.86 13.61 12.57
C ASP A 185 -24.23 14.31 12.41
N THR A 186 -24.48 15.35 13.17
CA THR A 186 -25.77 16.08 13.11
C THR A 186 -25.94 16.99 11.90
N LYS A 187 -24.90 17.24 11.13
CA LYS A 187 -24.88 18.15 9.96
C LYS A 187 -24.62 17.43 8.64
N ALA A 188 -24.14 16.19 8.71
CA ALA A 188 -23.81 15.40 7.55
C ALA A 188 -25.09 14.84 6.88
N PRO A 189 -25.06 14.62 5.55
CA PRO A 189 -26.02 13.73 4.89
C PRO A 189 -25.98 12.33 5.52
N ASP A 190 -26.98 11.50 5.28
CA ASP A 190 -26.98 10.13 5.79
C ASP A 190 -25.78 9.33 5.25
N TRP A 191 -25.07 8.64 6.12
CA TRP A 191 -23.81 7.98 5.81
C TRP A 191 -23.65 6.62 6.49
N LYS A 192 -22.78 5.79 5.91
CA LYS A 192 -22.32 4.52 6.46
C LYS A 192 -20.81 4.41 6.33
N TYR A 193 -20.13 4.09 7.41
CA TYR A 193 -18.68 3.87 7.41
C TYR A 193 -18.35 2.39 7.47
N ILE A 194 -17.73 1.88 6.43
CA ILE A 194 -17.37 0.47 6.28
C ILE A 194 -15.88 0.30 6.49
N CYS A 195 -15.50 -0.53 7.47
CA CYS A 195 -14.13 -0.97 7.71
C CYS A 195 -13.98 -2.43 7.27
N LYS A 196 -13.31 -2.66 6.13
CA LYS A 196 -13.00 -4.01 5.66
C LYS A 196 -11.62 -4.44 6.17
N VAL A 197 -11.56 -5.49 6.97
CA VAL A 197 -10.35 -5.97 7.64
C VAL A 197 -10.15 -7.47 7.44
N TRP A 198 -8.97 -8.00 7.79
CA TRP A 198 -8.68 -9.43 7.68
C TRP A 198 -9.15 -10.20 8.92
N PRO A 199 -9.57 -11.48 8.77
CA PRO A 199 -9.90 -12.36 9.89
C PRO A 199 -8.61 -12.88 10.54
N GLN A 200 -8.19 -12.24 11.62
CA GLN A 200 -7.04 -12.65 12.45
C GLN A 200 -7.36 -12.37 13.93
N PRO A 201 -6.92 -13.18 14.90
CA PRO A 201 -7.23 -12.98 16.31
C PRO A 201 -6.90 -11.57 16.83
N ARG A 202 -5.74 -11.03 16.43
CA ARG A 202 -5.32 -9.66 16.79
C ARG A 202 -6.25 -8.61 16.19
N THR A 203 -6.69 -8.80 14.96
CA THR A 203 -7.63 -7.90 14.27
C THR A 203 -9.00 -7.94 14.91
N GLU A 204 -9.48 -9.11 15.33
CA GLU A 204 -10.77 -9.25 16.03
C GLU A 204 -10.78 -8.50 17.35
N GLN A 205 -9.73 -8.60 18.15
CA GLN A 205 -9.58 -7.81 19.38
C GLN A 205 -9.55 -6.30 19.09
N GLN A 206 -8.83 -5.88 18.05
CA GLN A 206 -8.79 -4.49 17.63
C GLN A 206 -10.18 -4.01 17.17
N ASN A 207 -10.91 -4.81 16.39
CA ASN A 207 -12.26 -4.48 15.93
C ASN A 207 -13.22 -4.25 17.09
N LEU A 208 -13.14 -5.03 18.18
CA LEU A 208 -13.96 -4.82 19.39
C LEU A 208 -13.65 -3.48 20.04
N ALA A 209 -12.37 -3.12 20.16
CA ALA A 209 -11.96 -1.82 20.69
C ALA A 209 -12.43 -0.66 19.79
N ASP A 210 -12.37 -0.84 18.48
CA ASP A 210 -12.82 0.16 17.51
C ASP A 210 -14.34 0.35 17.55
N LEU A 211 -15.12 -0.74 17.68
CA LEU A 211 -16.57 -0.67 17.86
C LEU A 211 -16.98 -0.03 19.21
N GLN A 212 -16.20 -0.27 20.25
CA GLN A 212 -16.39 0.42 21.53
C GLN A 212 -16.11 1.93 21.40
N LEU A 213 -15.09 2.32 20.62
CA LEU A 213 -14.84 3.73 20.30
C LEU A 213 -16.03 4.34 19.55
N ALA A 214 -16.57 3.65 18.54
CA ALA A 214 -17.74 4.11 17.79
C ALA A 214 -18.97 4.31 18.71
N ALA A 215 -19.21 3.38 19.66
CA ALA A 215 -20.27 3.49 20.65
C ALA A 215 -20.05 4.69 21.60
N ASN A 216 -18.82 4.89 22.08
CA ASN A 216 -18.49 6.03 22.92
C ASN A 216 -18.66 7.38 22.20
N LEU A 217 -18.50 7.38 20.89
CA LEU A 217 -18.73 8.54 20.02
C LEU A 217 -20.20 8.71 19.60
N GLY A 218 -21.08 7.76 19.90
CA GLY A 218 -22.52 7.79 19.55
C GLY A 218 -22.82 7.49 18.08
N ILE A 219 -21.86 6.89 17.32
CA ILE A 219 -21.97 6.63 15.87
C ILE A 219 -21.97 5.13 15.51
N ASP A 220 -22.08 4.26 16.49
CA ASP A 220 -22.00 2.80 16.34
C ASP A 220 -23.00 2.22 15.32
N LYS A 221 -24.19 2.81 15.19
CA LYS A 221 -25.20 2.40 14.21
C LYS A 221 -24.78 2.60 12.75
N ASN A 222 -23.85 3.52 12.52
CA ASN A 222 -23.36 3.90 11.19
C ASN A 222 -22.01 3.28 10.85
N VAL A 223 -21.35 2.59 11.79
CA VAL A 223 -20.04 1.95 11.59
C VAL A 223 -20.19 0.44 11.45
N VAL A 224 -19.64 -0.12 10.37
CA VAL A 224 -19.70 -1.55 10.08
C VAL A 224 -18.29 -2.10 9.88
N TYR A 225 -17.95 -3.14 10.63
CA TYR A 225 -16.75 -3.93 10.41
C TYR A 225 -17.10 -5.20 9.62
N THR A 226 -16.45 -5.38 8.47
CA THR A 226 -16.54 -6.63 7.69
C THR A 226 -15.21 -7.36 7.78
N THR A 227 -15.23 -8.46 8.56
CA THR A 227 -14.05 -9.30 8.80
C THR A 227 -14.06 -10.48 7.85
N SER A 228 -13.45 -10.32 6.69
CA SER A 228 -13.40 -11.36 5.68
C SER A 228 -12.17 -11.25 4.78
N ARG A 229 -11.72 -12.39 4.25
CA ARG A 229 -10.82 -12.37 3.09
C ARG A 229 -11.67 -12.31 1.83
N VAL A 230 -11.43 -11.32 1.00
CA VAL A 230 -12.06 -11.20 -0.32
C VAL A 230 -11.02 -11.46 -1.40
N SER A 231 -11.46 -12.02 -2.52
CA SER A 231 -10.58 -12.24 -3.66
C SER A 231 -10.12 -10.91 -4.27
N ARG A 232 -8.96 -10.93 -4.93
CA ARG A 232 -8.45 -9.75 -5.65
C ARG A 232 -9.46 -9.25 -6.69
N ASN A 233 -10.21 -10.16 -7.32
CA ASN A 233 -11.22 -9.84 -8.33
C ASN A 233 -12.47 -9.13 -7.76
N PHE A 234 -12.73 -9.23 -6.46
CA PHE A 234 -13.84 -8.54 -5.80
C PHE A 234 -13.47 -7.11 -5.38
N MET A 235 -12.19 -6.84 -5.13
CA MET A 235 -11.72 -5.53 -4.67
C MET A 235 -12.13 -4.35 -5.58
N PRO A 236 -12.10 -4.46 -6.92
CA PRO A 236 -12.58 -3.39 -7.81
C PRO A 236 -14.04 -3.02 -7.59
N TYR A 237 -14.90 -3.99 -7.31
CA TYR A 237 -16.33 -3.75 -7.04
C TYR A 237 -16.52 -3.11 -5.66
N LEU A 238 -15.78 -3.56 -4.65
CA LEU A 238 -15.82 -2.98 -3.30
C LEU A 238 -15.39 -1.50 -3.32
N LEU A 239 -14.27 -1.18 -3.99
CA LEU A 239 -13.79 0.20 -4.11
C LEU A 239 -14.71 1.06 -5.00
N ALA A 240 -15.27 0.50 -6.06
CA ALA A 240 -16.24 1.22 -6.89
C ALA A 240 -17.58 1.48 -6.17
N ALA A 241 -17.93 0.69 -5.16
CA ALA A 241 -19.18 0.86 -4.40
C ALA A 241 -19.12 2.03 -3.40
N CYS A 242 -17.94 2.45 -2.91
CA CYS A 242 -17.86 3.58 -2.00
C CYS A 242 -18.04 4.92 -2.73
N ASP A 243 -18.44 5.94 -1.97
CA ASP A 243 -18.50 7.32 -2.43
C ASP A 243 -17.21 8.07 -2.07
N ILE A 244 -16.59 7.71 -0.93
CA ILE A 244 -15.35 8.29 -0.41
C ILE A 244 -14.46 7.15 0.13
N TYR A 245 -13.20 7.10 -0.28
CA TYR A 245 -12.21 6.24 0.33
C TYR A 245 -11.41 7.01 1.38
N ALA A 246 -11.54 6.67 2.66
CA ALA A 246 -10.90 7.38 3.75
C ALA A 246 -9.90 6.46 4.47
N ALA A 247 -8.61 6.65 4.21
CA ALA A 247 -7.55 5.89 4.84
C ALA A 247 -6.32 6.79 5.12
N PRO A 248 -6.39 7.65 6.13
CA PRO A 248 -5.25 8.45 6.58
C PRO A 248 -4.27 7.57 7.35
N SER A 249 -3.65 6.60 6.65
CA SER A 249 -2.82 5.54 7.22
C SER A 249 -1.71 6.10 8.10
N ARG A 250 -1.52 5.47 9.27
CA ARG A 250 -0.54 5.87 10.28
C ARG A 250 0.90 5.55 9.88
N LEU A 251 1.07 4.51 9.06
CA LEU A 251 2.35 4.16 8.45
C LEU A 251 2.08 3.56 7.06
N GLU A 252 2.58 4.24 6.00
CA GLU A 252 2.31 3.83 4.63
C GLU A 252 3.48 4.11 3.70
N GLY A 253 4.08 3.05 3.17
CA GLY A 253 5.23 3.16 2.27
C GLY A 253 4.88 3.67 0.87
N PHE A 254 3.67 3.39 0.39
CA PHE A 254 3.23 3.80 -0.95
C PHE A 254 1.76 4.20 -1.02
N GLY A 255 0.84 3.33 -0.57
CA GLY A 255 -0.59 3.59 -0.64
C GLY A 255 -1.26 2.96 -1.87
N MET A 256 -1.09 1.65 -2.03
CA MET A 256 -1.68 0.93 -3.16
C MET A 256 -3.19 1.06 -3.24
N ILE A 257 -3.90 0.86 -2.12
CA ILE A 257 -5.37 0.89 -2.13
C ILE A 257 -5.90 2.30 -2.38
N GLN A 258 -5.18 3.33 -1.97
CA GLN A 258 -5.49 4.73 -2.29
C GLN A 258 -5.44 4.97 -3.82
N ILE A 259 -4.43 4.42 -4.51
CA ILE A 259 -4.34 4.48 -5.98
C ILE A 259 -5.45 3.66 -6.63
N GLU A 260 -5.77 2.48 -6.10
CA GLU A 260 -6.87 1.64 -6.60
C GLU A 260 -8.23 2.33 -6.44
N ALA A 261 -8.45 3.05 -5.34
CA ALA A 261 -9.64 3.87 -5.14
C ALA A 261 -9.70 5.03 -6.16
N ASN A 262 -8.57 5.75 -6.36
CA ASN A 262 -8.47 6.74 -7.42
C ASN A 262 -8.71 6.13 -8.82
N ALA A 263 -8.18 4.94 -9.09
CA ALA A 263 -8.43 4.22 -10.35
C ALA A 263 -9.92 3.90 -10.56
N CYS A 264 -10.65 3.61 -9.47
CA CYS A 264 -12.12 3.47 -9.48
C CYS A 264 -12.87 4.82 -9.56
N GLY A 265 -12.19 5.94 -9.73
CA GLY A 265 -12.80 7.27 -9.78
C GLY A 265 -13.32 7.77 -8.44
N LYS A 266 -12.74 7.33 -7.32
CA LYS A 266 -13.16 7.75 -5.98
C LYS A 266 -12.21 8.79 -5.39
N PRO A 267 -12.75 9.85 -4.75
CA PRO A 267 -11.96 10.78 -3.97
C PRO A 267 -11.36 10.05 -2.76
N VAL A 268 -10.14 10.43 -2.40
CA VAL A 268 -9.41 9.83 -1.29
C VAL A 268 -9.18 10.85 -0.17
N ILE A 269 -9.31 10.43 1.08
CA ILE A 269 -8.81 11.17 2.23
C ILE A 269 -7.60 10.41 2.77
N GLY A 270 -6.46 11.07 2.81
CA GLY A 270 -5.18 10.54 3.28
C GLY A 270 -4.52 11.45 4.31
N VAL A 271 -3.31 11.11 4.75
CA VAL A 271 -2.44 11.97 5.57
C VAL A 271 -1.36 12.61 4.70
N LYS A 272 -0.99 13.85 4.99
CA LYS A 272 0.04 14.62 4.28
C LYS A 272 1.45 14.22 4.71
N ALA A 273 1.73 12.93 4.56
CA ALA A 273 3.00 12.33 4.94
C ALA A 273 3.32 11.08 4.12
N MET A 274 4.54 10.61 4.25
CA MET A 274 5.01 9.31 3.75
C MET A 274 4.83 9.12 2.24
N GLY A 275 4.60 7.86 1.81
CA GLY A 275 4.39 7.51 0.41
C GLY A 275 3.14 8.14 -0.22
N MET A 276 2.20 8.61 0.58
CA MET A 276 1.01 9.31 0.06
C MET A 276 1.34 10.62 -0.67
N LEU A 277 2.48 11.26 -0.34
CA LEU A 277 2.93 12.47 -1.05
C LEU A 277 3.41 12.17 -2.47
N ASP A 278 3.77 10.94 -2.77
CA ASP A 278 4.14 10.50 -4.13
C ASP A 278 2.88 10.13 -4.94
N THR A 279 1.88 9.57 -4.28
CA THR A 279 0.71 8.96 -4.94
C THR A 279 -0.45 9.92 -5.12
N LEU A 280 -0.70 10.79 -4.15
CA LEU A 280 -1.88 11.66 -4.08
C LEU A 280 -1.49 13.14 -4.23
N VAL A 281 -2.39 13.92 -4.83
CA VAL A 281 -2.25 15.39 -5.00
C VAL A 281 -3.38 16.07 -4.24
N HIS A 282 -3.01 16.79 -3.15
CA HIS A 282 -3.96 17.50 -2.30
C HIS A 282 -4.80 18.51 -3.10
N GLY A 283 -6.12 18.52 -2.85
CA GLY A 283 -7.08 19.41 -3.53
C GLY A 283 -7.37 19.01 -4.99
N LYS A 284 -6.69 17.96 -5.52
CA LYS A 284 -6.88 17.54 -6.91
C LYS A 284 -7.35 16.09 -7.03
N THR A 285 -6.60 15.13 -6.49
CA THR A 285 -6.94 13.70 -6.52
C THR A 285 -7.37 13.16 -5.16
N ALA A 286 -7.11 13.93 -4.10
CA ALA A 286 -7.35 13.58 -2.71
C ALA A 286 -7.37 14.82 -1.83
N PHE A 287 -7.92 14.68 -0.63
CA PHE A 287 -7.61 15.58 0.48
C PHE A 287 -6.59 14.92 1.41
N LEU A 288 -5.56 15.67 1.80
CA LEU A 288 -4.48 15.20 2.68
C LEU A 288 -4.54 16.01 3.97
N ALA A 289 -4.92 15.36 5.07
CA ALA A 289 -4.94 15.95 6.39
C ALA A 289 -3.51 16.15 6.90
N ASP A 290 -3.24 17.23 7.59
CA ASP A 290 -1.95 17.49 8.21
C ASP A 290 -1.67 16.47 9.32
N VAL A 291 -0.39 16.26 9.64
CA VAL A 291 0.03 15.40 10.74
C VAL A 291 -0.16 16.14 12.06
N ALA A 292 -1.05 15.66 12.90
CA ALA A 292 -1.30 16.21 14.23
C ALA A 292 -0.34 15.67 15.30
N GLN A 293 0.10 14.41 15.16
CA GLN A 293 0.99 13.77 16.13
C GLN A 293 1.90 12.74 15.44
N GLU A 294 3.15 12.65 15.88
CA GLU A 294 4.11 11.63 15.50
C GLU A 294 4.43 10.74 16.70
N ILE A 295 4.29 9.43 16.54
CA ILE A 295 4.73 8.46 17.55
C ILE A 295 6.13 7.98 17.19
N ARG A 296 7.04 8.05 18.14
CA ARG A 296 8.46 7.73 17.95
C ARG A 296 8.89 6.58 18.84
N LEU A 297 9.62 5.62 18.27
CA LEU A 297 10.25 4.53 19.00
C LEU A 297 11.74 4.81 19.21
N ARG A 298 12.22 4.53 20.41
CA ARG A 298 13.66 4.49 20.75
C ARG A 298 14.27 3.12 20.57
N GLU A 299 13.43 2.08 20.59
CA GLU A 299 13.86 0.69 20.50
C GLU A 299 12.84 -0.14 19.74
N ALA A 300 13.31 -1.21 19.11
CA ALA A 300 12.46 -2.21 18.45
C ALA A 300 12.91 -3.60 18.88
N PHE A 301 11.97 -4.54 18.99
CA PHE A 301 12.28 -5.95 19.16
C PHE A 301 12.33 -6.59 17.77
N LEU A 302 13.48 -7.14 17.43
CA LEU A 302 13.75 -7.78 16.14
C LEU A 302 13.81 -9.29 16.33
N GLY A 303 13.71 -10.02 15.23
CA GLY A 303 13.74 -11.47 15.22
C GLY A 303 14.52 -12.01 14.01
N ASP A 304 14.45 -13.31 13.84
CA ASP A 304 15.20 -14.10 12.85
C ASP A 304 15.04 -13.57 11.41
N GLU A 305 13.84 -13.11 11.07
CA GLU A 305 13.56 -12.47 9.77
C GLU A 305 14.45 -11.24 9.50
N SER A 306 14.89 -10.56 10.55
CA SER A 306 15.72 -9.37 10.49
C SER A 306 17.22 -9.68 10.63
N GLY A 307 17.60 -10.96 10.74
CA GLY A 307 18.97 -11.40 10.95
C GLY A 307 19.49 -11.21 12.36
N TYR A 308 18.58 -11.15 13.34
CA TYR A 308 18.86 -11.12 14.77
C TYR A 308 18.24 -12.31 15.48
N GLU A 309 18.77 -12.68 16.64
CA GLU A 309 18.10 -13.66 17.52
C GLU A 309 16.69 -13.14 17.88
N SER A 310 15.74 -14.07 17.99
CA SER A 310 14.36 -13.72 18.35
C SER A 310 14.30 -12.94 19.66
N GLY A 311 13.62 -11.78 19.62
CA GLY A 311 13.52 -10.89 20.78
C GLY A 311 14.72 -9.96 20.98
N HIS A 312 15.66 -9.88 20.03
CA HIS A 312 16.77 -8.94 20.09
C HIS A 312 16.27 -7.50 20.21
N LYS A 313 16.75 -6.80 21.25
CA LYS A 313 16.42 -5.39 21.51
C LYS A 313 17.37 -4.48 20.74
N PHE A 314 16.89 -3.90 19.66
CA PHE A 314 17.63 -2.91 18.88
C PHE A 314 17.31 -1.50 19.36
N VAL A 315 18.36 -0.74 19.73
CA VAL A 315 18.22 0.64 20.23
C VAL A 315 18.69 1.62 19.15
N PHE A 316 17.79 2.51 18.74
CA PHE A 316 18.10 3.53 17.74
C PHE A 316 18.94 4.67 18.35
N LYS A 317 19.98 5.11 17.65
CA LYS A 317 20.76 6.32 18.04
C LYS A 317 19.87 7.57 18.14
N ARG A 318 18.86 7.66 17.30
CA ARG A 318 17.82 8.69 17.35
C ARG A 318 16.46 8.01 17.20
N PRO A 319 15.40 8.45 17.92
CA PRO A 319 14.07 7.85 17.80
C PRO A 319 13.56 7.83 16.35
N ARG A 320 12.82 6.78 15.98
CA ARG A 320 12.22 6.61 14.65
C ARG A 320 10.74 6.86 14.71
N ILE A 321 10.22 7.67 13.79
CA ILE A 321 8.77 7.86 13.63
C ILE A 321 8.21 6.59 12.99
N VAL A 322 7.22 6.02 13.63
CA VAL A 322 6.57 4.77 13.23
C VAL A 322 5.05 4.87 13.14
N ASP A 323 4.48 6.02 13.51
CA ASP A 323 3.05 6.27 13.44
C ASP A 323 2.83 7.79 13.26
N TYR A 324 2.04 8.15 12.23
CA TYR A 324 1.66 9.52 11.88
C TYR A 324 0.16 9.66 12.09
N ARG A 325 -0.25 10.38 13.14
CA ARG A 325 -1.65 10.63 13.44
C ARG A 325 -2.14 11.85 12.64
N ALA A 326 -3.14 11.65 11.81
CA ALA A 326 -3.72 12.72 11.02
C ALA A 326 -4.59 13.66 11.87
N SER A 327 -4.71 14.92 11.46
CA SER A 327 -5.61 15.91 12.05
C SER A 327 -7.06 15.48 11.87
N VAL A 328 -7.74 15.20 12.97
CA VAL A 328 -9.17 14.85 13.00
C VAL A 328 -10.03 15.99 12.46
N HIS A 329 -9.68 17.24 12.76
CA HIS A 329 -10.42 18.41 12.27
C HIS A 329 -10.31 18.57 10.76
N ASP A 330 -9.12 18.35 10.16
CA ASP A 330 -8.98 18.39 8.70
C ASP A 330 -9.82 17.29 8.06
N ILE A 331 -9.76 16.06 8.60
CA ILE A 331 -10.57 14.95 8.11
C ILE A 331 -12.06 15.29 8.20
N ALA A 332 -12.51 15.90 9.30
CA ALA A 332 -13.91 16.29 9.50
C ALA A 332 -14.37 17.31 8.43
N ASN A 333 -13.56 18.33 8.16
CA ASN A 333 -13.84 19.31 7.12
C ASN A 333 -13.88 18.66 5.71
N TYR A 334 -12.90 17.83 5.38
CA TYR A 334 -12.82 17.16 4.08
C TYR A 334 -13.95 16.14 3.86
N LEU A 335 -14.33 15.42 4.92
CA LEU A 335 -15.50 14.55 4.86
C LEU A 335 -16.76 15.35 4.56
N MET A 336 -16.99 16.47 5.29
CA MET A 336 -18.16 17.31 5.07
C MET A 336 -18.21 17.87 3.66
N ASP A 337 -17.08 18.41 3.15
CA ASP A 337 -16.98 18.92 1.78
C ASP A 337 -17.34 17.84 0.74
N LEU A 338 -16.77 16.64 0.91
CA LEU A 338 -17.03 15.53 -0.01
C LEU A 338 -18.45 14.95 0.15
N MET A 339 -19.00 14.88 1.34
CA MET A 339 -20.35 14.35 1.58
C MET A 339 -21.42 15.26 1.00
N GLN A 340 -21.28 16.58 1.14
CA GLN A 340 -22.26 17.57 0.67
C GLN A 340 -22.13 17.91 -0.82
N ASN A 341 -20.98 17.66 -1.44
CA ASN A 341 -20.70 18.09 -2.80
C ASN A 341 -20.40 16.94 -3.75
N ALA A 342 -21.44 16.43 -4.42
CA ALA A 342 -21.33 15.35 -5.39
C ALA A 342 -20.44 15.71 -6.59
N LYS A 343 -20.49 16.98 -7.05
CA LYS A 343 -19.66 17.47 -8.15
C LYS A 343 -18.17 17.43 -7.80
N LEU A 344 -17.82 17.84 -6.58
CA LEU A 344 -16.45 17.78 -6.08
C LEU A 344 -15.95 16.32 -6.03
N ARG A 345 -16.79 15.37 -5.55
CA ARG A 345 -16.43 13.95 -5.58
C ARG A 345 -16.14 13.45 -7.00
N GLU A 346 -16.98 13.83 -7.96
CA GLU A 346 -16.81 13.44 -9.36
C GLU A 346 -15.54 14.04 -9.98
N GLU A 347 -15.30 15.33 -9.79
CA GLU A 347 -14.12 16.02 -10.32
C GLU A 347 -12.82 15.44 -9.73
N MET A 348 -12.75 15.27 -8.41
CA MET A 348 -11.60 14.67 -7.74
C MET A 348 -11.40 13.20 -8.15
N GLY A 349 -12.47 12.44 -8.33
CA GLY A 349 -12.43 11.07 -8.83
C GLY A 349 -11.90 10.97 -10.25
N LYS A 350 -12.31 11.86 -11.15
CA LYS A 350 -11.79 11.94 -12.54
C LYS A 350 -10.30 12.24 -12.58
N GLU A 351 -9.84 13.20 -11.80
CA GLU A 351 -8.42 13.54 -11.71
C GLU A 351 -7.61 12.39 -11.08
N GLY A 352 -8.18 11.73 -10.06
CA GLY A 352 -7.60 10.52 -9.45
C GLY A 352 -7.44 9.39 -10.48
N ARG A 353 -8.49 9.08 -11.24
CA ARG A 353 -8.45 8.08 -12.31
C ARG A 353 -7.40 8.41 -13.36
N LYS A 354 -7.39 9.66 -13.85
CA LYS A 354 -6.40 10.11 -14.83
C LYS A 354 -4.99 9.86 -14.32
N ARG A 355 -4.68 10.29 -13.09
CA ARG A 355 -3.36 10.10 -12.48
C ARG A 355 -3.00 8.63 -12.33
N ALA A 356 -3.94 7.77 -11.90
CA ALA A 356 -3.71 6.34 -11.75
C ALA A 356 -3.30 5.70 -13.08
N VAL A 357 -3.98 6.02 -14.17
CA VAL A 357 -3.69 5.50 -15.52
C VAL A 357 -2.35 6.03 -16.05
N GLU A 358 -2.10 7.34 -15.93
CA GLU A 358 -0.91 7.96 -16.53
C GLU A 358 0.39 7.61 -15.80
N HIS A 359 0.34 7.37 -14.47
CA HIS A 359 1.55 7.26 -13.67
C HIS A 359 1.71 5.94 -12.93
N PHE A 360 0.63 5.20 -12.70
CA PHE A 360 0.62 4.02 -11.85
C PHE A 360 0.04 2.76 -12.52
N ASP A 361 -0.35 2.83 -13.80
CA ASP A 361 -0.68 1.60 -14.53
C ASP A 361 0.52 0.64 -14.50
N TYR A 362 0.28 -0.65 -14.22
CA TYR A 362 1.35 -1.63 -14.07
C TYR A 362 2.24 -1.76 -15.30
N ARG A 363 1.72 -1.46 -16.51
CA ARG A 363 2.49 -1.43 -17.76
C ARG A 363 3.47 -0.26 -17.79
N VAL A 364 3.03 0.91 -17.29
CA VAL A 364 3.89 2.09 -17.11
C VAL A 364 5.02 1.79 -16.13
N ILE A 365 4.72 1.10 -15.03
CA ILE A 365 5.71 0.72 -14.03
C ILE A 365 6.69 -0.33 -14.58
N ALA A 366 6.21 -1.34 -15.31
CA ALA A 366 7.07 -2.34 -15.94
C ALA A 366 8.01 -1.72 -16.98
N LYS A 367 7.53 -0.79 -17.80
CA LYS A 367 8.36 -0.02 -18.75
C LYS A 367 9.46 0.75 -18.01
N ARG A 368 9.10 1.46 -16.93
CA ARG A 368 10.05 2.21 -16.11
C ARG A 368 11.08 1.31 -15.44
N PHE A 369 10.68 0.10 -14.99
CA PHE A 369 11.60 -0.91 -14.47
C PHE A 369 12.66 -1.26 -15.52
N VAL A 370 12.26 -1.60 -16.74
CA VAL A 370 13.16 -1.94 -17.83
C VAL A 370 14.12 -0.78 -18.14
N GLU A 371 13.62 0.46 -18.22
CA GLU A 371 14.42 1.66 -18.44
C GLU A 371 15.49 1.86 -17.35
N ILE A 372 15.12 1.70 -16.07
CA ILE A 372 16.05 1.82 -14.95
C ILE A 372 17.11 0.73 -15.00
N VAL A 373 16.71 -0.52 -15.19
CA VAL A 373 17.63 -1.67 -15.25
C VAL A 373 18.61 -1.52 -16.41
N SER A 374 18.12 -1.20 -17.62
CA SER A 374 18.97 -1.01 -18.80
C SER A 374 19.98 0.13 -18.58
N LYS A 375 19.54 1.25 -18.02
CA LYS A 375 20.40 2.42 -17.75
C LYS A 375 21.45 2.13 -16.68
N ARG A 376 21.06 1.44 -15.59
CA ARG A 376 21.92 1.27 -14.40
C ARG A 376 22.84 0.06 -14.50
N LEU A 377 22.42 -1.00 -15.19
CA LEU A 377 23.13 -2.28 -15.26
C LEU A 377 23.62 -2.62 -16.67
N GLY A 378 23.22 -1.87 -17.71
CA GLY A 378 23.57 -2.17 -19.10
C GLY A 378 22.93 -3.45 -19.66
N ILE A 379 21.84 -3.92 -19.05
CA ILE A 379 21.11 -5.14 -19.44
C ILE A 379 19.96 -4.73 -20.38
N SER A 380 19.93 -5.25 -21.58
CA SER A 380 18.92 -4.96 -22.62
C SER A 380 18.01 -6.14 -22.93
#